data_79eefc6d82fd8b0b7ddff039babe4b51
#
_entry.id   79eefc6d82fd8b0b7ddff039babe4b51
#
_cell.length_a   1.000
_cell.length_b   1.000
_cell.length_c   1.000
_cell.angle_alpha   90.00
_cell.angle_beta   90.00
_cell.angle_gamma   90.00
#
_symmetry.space_group_name_H-M   'P 1'
#
loop_
_entity.id
_entity.type
_entity.pdbx_description
1 polymer ?
#
loop_
_entity_poly.entity_id
_entity_poly.type
_entity_poly.pdbx_seq_one_letter_code
_entity_poly.pdbx_strand_id
1 'polypeptide(L)'
;EAAKPANPAATLWRSTRYRYGVVAQFFNVAAQVCCWTYIIQYTQQAVDGSLQLGSQMLQISLIIFLIARFVMTAVIARIRATKVMTALGTLAVCLCIYAALRPDFTGVIAVIAISSCLSLMFPTIYGVALAGLGEATKFGAAGLVMAIVGGAIMPMVQGKVMDMTSAATSFVVPAFCFAMVTLYAIYDLRTPTPRVIATTSSERKAQ
;
A
#
# COMPACT_ATOMS: atom_id res chain seq x y z
N GLU A 1 39.08 -6.35 -18.58
CA GLU A 1 38.96 -5.87 -17.17
C GLU A 1 37.51 -6.13 -16.76
N ALA A 2 37.29 -7.23 -16.02
CA ALA A 2 35.97 -7.56 -15.51
C ALA A 2 35.53 -6.45 -14.54
N ALA A 3 34.45 -5.73 -14.86
CA ALA A 3 33.90 -4.70 -14.02
C ALA A 3 33.62 -5.30 -12.63
N LYS A 4 34.25 -4.72 -11.61
CA LYS A 4 34.09 -5.09 -10.21
C LYS A 4 32.60 -5.15 -9.90
N PRO A 5 32.02 -6.23 -9.33
CA PRO A 5 30.59 -6.30 -9.07
C PRO A 5 30.19 -5.12 -8.18
N ALA A 6 29.33 -4.27 -8.70
CA ALA A 6 28.81 -3.13 -7.95
C ALA A 6 28.15 -3.63 -6.69
N ASN A 7 28.60 -3.10 -5.54
CA ASN A 7 28.07 -3.53 -4.23
C ASN A 7 26.54 -3.34 -4.23
N PRO A 8 25.72 -4.42 -4.18
CA PRO A 8 24.27 -4.34 -4.39
C PRO A 8 23.60 -3.37 -3.40
N ALA A 9 24.12 -3.29 -2.17
CA ALA A 9 23.65 -2.36 -1.16
C ALA A 9 23.87 -0.90 -1.59
N ALA A 10 25.04 -0.56 -2.17
CA ALA A 10 25.31 0.78 -2.64
C ALA A 10 24.40 1.19 -3.79
N THR A 11 24.07 0.27 -4.70
CA THR A 11 23.12 0.50 -5.80
C THR A 11 21.72 0.81 -5.27
N LEU A 12 21.25 0.07 -4.26
CA LEU A 12 19.94 0.30 -3.62
C LEU A 12 19.87 1.67 -2.93
N TRP A 13 20.90 2.02 -2.14
CA TRP A 13 20.96 3.32 -1.45
C TRP A 13 21.04 4.51 -2.40
N ARG A 14 21.62 4.36 -3.57
CA ARG A 14 21.70 5.41 -4.61
C ARG A 14 20.36 5.59 -5.33
N SER A 15 19.50 4.59 -5.36
CA SER A 15 18.18 4.68 -5.99
C SER A 15 17.19 5.41 -5.07
N THR A 16 16.90 6.66 -5.35
CA THR A 16 15.90 7.46 -4.63
C THR A 16 14.51 6.84 -4.73
N ARG A 17 14.17 6.28 -5.90
CA ARG A 17 12.90 5.58 -6.13
C ARG A 17 12.74 4.37 -5.22
N TYR A 18 13.81 3.59 -5.02
CA TYR A 18 13.82 2.45 -4.12
C TYR A 18 13.63 2.87 -2.66
N ARG A 19 14.41 3.85 -2.19
CA ARG A 19 14.32 4.33 -0.80
C ARG A 19 12.91 4.81 -0.45
N TYR A 20 12.31 5.64 -1.32
CA TYR A 20 10.94 6.09 -1.13
C TYR A 20 9.93 4.95 -1.28
N GLY A 21 10.20 3.96 -2.14
CA GLY A 21 9.40 2.75 -2.27
C GLY A 21 9.37 1.91 -0.99
N VAL A 22 10.50 1.76 -0.29
CA VAL A 22 10.57 1.05 1.01
C VAL A 22 9.74 1.79 2.06
N VAL A 23 9.86 3.12 2.14
CA VAL A 23 9.05 3.94 3.06
C VAL A 23 7.56 3.84 2.71
N ALA A 24 7.20 3.93 1.43
CA ALA A 24 5.82 3.78 0.99
C ALA A 24 5.26 2.39 1.31
N GLN A 25 6.07 1.35 1.15
CA GLN A 25 5.66 -0.02 1.48
C GLN A 25 5.44 -0.21 2.98
N PHE A 26 6.29 0.39 3.83
CA PHE A 26 6.09 0.43 5.28
C PHE A 26 4.72 1.03 5.63
N PHE A 27 4.39 2.21 5.10
CA PHE A 27 3.12 2.86 5.38
C PHE A 27 1.93 2.16 4.73
N ASN A 28 2.12 1.52 3.57
CA ASN A 28 1.07 0.73 2.93
C ASN A 28 0.63 -0.46 3.79
N VAL A 29 1.59 -1.27 4.27
CA VAL A 29 1.27 -2.41 5.14
C VAL A 29 0.75 -1.92 6.50
N ALA A 30 1.31 -0.84 7.02
CA ALA A 30 0.81 -0.17 8.21
C ALA A 30 -0.68 0.18 8.09
N ALA A 31 -1.08 0.88 7.03
CA ALA A 31 -2.48 1.25 6.78
C ALA A 31 -3.39 0.03 6.66
N GLN A 32 -2.93 -1.00 5.95
CA GLN A 32 -3.68 -2.23 5.74
C GLN A 32 -4.00 -2.93 7.06
N VAL A 33 -2.97 -3.16 7.89
CA VAL A 33 -3.14 -3.84 9.18
C VAL A 33 -3.96 -2.98 10.13
N CYS A 34 -3.73 -1.66 10.16
CA CYS A 34 -4.52 -0.72 10.94
C CYS A 34 -6.02 -0.82 10.62
N CYS A 35 -6.40 -0.76 9.34
CA CYS A 35 -7.80 -0.83 8.94
C CYS A 35 -8.44 -2.16 9.34
N TRP A 36 -7.76 -3.29 9.14
CA TRP A 36 -8.33 -4.60 9.43
C TRP A 36 -8.36 -4.93 10.92
N THR A 37 -7.38 -4.47 11.69
CA THR A 37 -7.36 -4.69 13.13
C THR A 37 -8.49 -3.93 13.83
N TYR A 38 -8.76 -2.70 13.41
CA TYR A 38 -9.68 -1.81 14.14
C TYR A 38 -11.09 -1.70 13.54
N ILE A 39 -11.39 -2.40 12.45
CA ILE A 39 -12.75 -2.42 11.88
C ILE A 39 -13.79 -3.00 12.85
N ILE A 40 -13.39 -3.95 13.68
CA ILE A 40 -14.30 -4.59 14.67
C ILE A 40 -14.69 -3.56 15.72
N GLN A 41 -13.70 -2.91 16.36
CA GLN A 41 -13.93 -1.88 17.38
C GLN A 41 -14.66 -0.67 16.79
N TYR A 42 -14.33 -0.28 15.58
CA TYR A 42 -15.03 0.76 14.86
C TYR A 42 -16.52 0.43 14.68
N THR A 43 -16.84 -0.78 14.22
CA THR A 43 -18.23 -1.23 14.02
C THR A 43 -18.99 -1.27 15.35
N GLN A 44 -18.35 -1.75 16.43
CA GLN A 44 -18.97 -1.78 17.74
C GLN A 44 -19.36 -0.39 18.26
N GLN A 45 -18.49 0.60 18.08
CA GLN A 45 -18.74 1.98 18.53
C GLN A 45 -19.68 2.76 17.59
N ALA A 46 -19.63 2.49 16.28
CA ALA A 46 -20.37 3.27 15.28
C ALA A 46 -21.86 2.89 15.21
N VAL A 47 -22.21 1.64 15.50
CA VAL A 47 -23.58 1.12 15.32
C VAL A 47 -24.10 0.32 16.53
N ASP A 48 -23.45 0.47 17.70
CA ASP A 48 -23.73 -0.34 18.91
C ASP A 48 -23.77 -1.84 18.60
N GLY A 49 -22.89 -2.24 17.66
CA GLY A 49 -22.88 -3.57 17.09
C GLY A 49 -22.24 -4.61 18.01
N SER A 50 -22.73 -5.85 17.89
CA SER A 50 -22.09 -6.98 18.56
C SER A 50 -20.70 -7.29 17.97
N LEU A 51 -19.86 -7.97 18.76
CA LEU A 51 -18.58 -8.50 18.28
C LEU A 51 -18.76 -9.37 17.01
N GLN A 52 -19.86 -10.10 16.93
CA GLN A 52 -20.19 -10.92 15.77
C GLN A 52 -20.40 -10.05 14.51
N LEU A 53 -21.12 -8.94 14.63
CA LEU A 53 -21.32 -8.00 13.51
C LEU A 53 -19.99 -7.41 13.05
N GLY A 54 -19.12 -6.97 13.98
CA GLY A 54 -17.80 -6.46 13.66
C GLY A 54 -16.93 -7.49 12.90
N SER A 55 -16.97 -8.75 13.34
CA SER A 55 -16.28 -9.86 12.68
C SER A 55 -16.81 -10.13 11.27
N GLN A 56 -18.13 -10.05 11.06
CA GLN A 56 -18.74 -10.17 9.73
C GLN A 56 -18.30 -9.02 8.81
N MET A 57 -18.22 -7.79 9.32
CA MET A 57 -17.73 -6.63 8.54
C MET A 57 -16.26 -6.81 8.13
N LEU A 58 -15.41 -7.37 9.01
CA LEU A 58 -14.06 -7.75 8.66
C LEU A 58 -14.03 -8.81 7.56
N GLN A 59 -14.83 -9.87 7.66
CA GLN A 59 -14.90 -10.91 6.62
C GLN A 59 -15.32 -10.34 5.27
N ILE A 60 -16.34 -9.49 5.24
CA ILE A 60 -16.78 -8.80 4.01
C ILE A 60 -15.66 -7.95 3.44
N SER A 61 -14.93 -7.21 4.29
CA SER A 61 -13.78 -6.39 3.92
C SER A 61 -12.68 -7.21 3.24
N LEU A 62 -12.35 -8.39 3.78
CA LEU A 62 -11.35 -9.29 3.21
C LEU A 62 -11.81 -9.93 1.88
N ILE A 63 -13.09 -10.28 1.76
CA ILE A 63 -13.67 -10.79 0.51
C ILE A 63 -13.62 -9.69 -0.57
N ILE A 64 -14.00 -8.47 -0.24
CA ILE A 64 -13.93 -7.33 -1.18
C ILE A 64 -12.48 -7.07 -1.58
N PHE A 65 -11.52 -7.12 -0.65
CA PHE A 65 -10.10 -7.01 -0.96
C PHE A 65 -9.66 -8.07 -1.98
N LEU A 66 -10.07 -9.33 -1.78
CA LEU A 66 -9.72 -10.44 -2.66
C LEU A 66 -10.30 -10.24 -4.06
N ILE A 67 -11.58 -9.93 -4.17
CA ILE A 67 -12.27 -9.68 -5.45
C ILE A 67 -11.62 -8.48 -6.16
N ALA A 68 -11.42 -7.38 -5.45
CA ALA A 68 -10.79 -6.18 -5.99
C ALA A 68 -9.38 -6.46 -6.51
N ARG A 69 -8.62 -7.36 -5.89
CA ARG A 69 -7.28 -7.75 -6.34
C ARG A 69 -7.28 -8.35 -7.74
N PHE A 70 -8.23 -9.23 -8.05
CA PHE A 70 -8.37 -9.79 -9.41
C PHE A 70 -8.81 -8.73 -10.41
N VAL A 71 -9.83 -7.93 -10.07
CA VAL A 71 -10.32 -6.85 -10.92
C VAL A 71 -9.21 -5.83 -11.22
N MET A 72 -8.50 -5.39 -10.19
CA MET A 72 -7.44 -4.39 -10.33
C MET A 72 -6.22 -4.91 -11.09
N THR A 73 -5.93 -6.21 -11.02
CA THR A 73 -4.88 -6.83 -11.85
C THR A 73 -5.23 -6.72 -13.34
N ALA A 74 -6.51 -6.90 -13.71
CA ALA A 74 -6.96 -6.69 -15.08
C ALA A 74 -6.91 -5.21 -15.51
N VAL A 75 -7.19 -4.28 -14.58
CA VAL A 75 -7.15 -2.83 -14.84
C VAL A 75 -5.72 -2.35 -15.13
N ILE A 76 -4.72 -2.79 -14.35
CA ILE A 76 -3.32 -2.39 -14.58
C ILE A 76 -2.71 -2.95 -15.85
N ALA A 77 -3.31 -3.99 -16.45
CA ALA A 77 -2.91 -4.46 -17.77
C ALA A 77 -3.17 -3.42 -18.87
N ARG A 78 -4.08 -2.46 -18.63
CA ARG A 78 -4.50 -1.43 -19.60
C ARG A 78 -4.09 -0.02 -19.21
N ILE A 79 -3.87 0.24 -17.91
CA ILE A 79 -3.63 1.58 -17.37
C ILE A 79 -2.32 1.53 -16.58
N ARG A 80 -1.52 2.61 -16.65
CA ARG A 80 -0.29 2.73 -15.84
C ARG A 80 -0.64 2.56 -14.36
N ALA A 81 -0.06 1.54 -13.72
CA ALA A 81 -0.35 1.15 -12.34
C ALA A 81 -0.21 2.32 -11.34
N THR A 82 0.78 3.19 -11.55
CA THR A 82 1.01 4.36 -10.69
C THR A 82 -0.15 5.37 -10.73
N LYS A 83 -0.82 5.55 -11.89
CA LYS A 83 -2.01 6.43 -11.98
C LYS A 83 -3.15 5.87 -11.15
N VAL A 84 -3.39 4.57 -11.27
CA VAL A 84 -4.44 3.87 -10.50
C VAL A 84 -4.10 3.94 -9.00
N MET A 85 -2.83 3.71 -8.63
CA MET A 85 -2.38 3.80 -7.23
C MET A 85 -2.59 5.21 -6.65
N THR A 86 -2.33 6.27 -7.41
CA THR A 86 -2.57 7.65 -6.97
C THR A 86 -4.05 7.91 -6.72
N ALA A 87 -4.92 7.48 -7.63
CA ALA A 87 -6.36 7.65 -7.50
C ALA A 87 -6.91 6.87 -6.29
N LEU A 88 -6.52 5.59 -6.16
CA LEU A 88 -6.95 4.74 -5.03
C LEU A 88 -6.38 5.22 -3.69
N GLY A 89 -5.14 5.71 -3.67
CA GLY A 89 -4.53 6.27 -2.47
C GLY A 89 -5.26 7.54 -2.00
N THR A 90 -5.57 8.45 -2.92
CA THR A 90 -6.35 9.65 -2.59
C THR A 90 -7.76 9.28 -2.11
N LEU A 91 -8.41 8.32 -2.77
CA LEU A 91 -9.72 7.83 -2.35
C LEU A 91 -9.65 7.21 -0.94
N ALA A 92 -8.62 6.40 -0.65
CA ALA A 92 -8.43 5.80 0.67
C ALA A 92 -8.25 6.86 1.78
N VAL A 93 -7.49 7.93 1.52
CA VAL A 93 -7.38 9.07 2.45
C VAL A 93 -8.74 9.69 2.71
N CYS A 94 -9.51 9.98 1.66
CA CYS A 94 -10.84 10.56 1.80
C CYS A 94 -11.79 9.64 2.59
N LEU A 95 -11.76 8.33 2.33
CA LEU A 95 -12.58 7.35 3.05
C LEU A 95 -12.19 7.23 4.53
N CYS A 96 -10.89 7.27 4.86
CA CYS A 96 -10.43 7.29 6.25
C CYS A 96 -10.89 8.55 6.99
N ILE A 97 -10.78 9.72 6.36
CA ILE A 97 -11.26 10.99 6.93
C ILE A 97 -12.78 10.94 7.10
N TYR A 98 -13.50 10.44 6.11
CA TYR A 98 -14.95 10.28 6.20
C TYR A 98 -15.34 9.36 7.36
N ALA A 99 -14.69 8.20 7.51
CA ALA A 99 -14.92 7.28 8.62
C ALA A 99 -14.62 7.93 9.99
N ALA A 100 -13.57 8.76 10.09
CA ALA A 100 -13.24 9.47 11.30
C ALA A 100 -14.29 10.53 11.69
N LEU A 101 -14.94 11.18 10.70
CA LEU A 101 -15.91 12.24 10.92
C LEU A 101 -17.35 11.72 11.07
N ARG A 102 -17.66 10.55 10.56
CA ARG A 102 -19.01 9.95 10.56
C ARG A 102 -18.96 8.55 11.16
N PRO A 103 -19.00 8.45 12.50
CA PRO A 103 -19.01 7.15 13.20
C PRO A 103 -20.42 6.55 13.18
N ASP A 104 -20.89 6.18 12.02
CA ASP A 104 -22.18 5.56 11.77
C ASP A 104 -22.04 4.36 10.81
N PHE A 105 -23.15 3.73 10.41
CA PHE A 105 -23.13 2.62 9.46
C PHE A 105 -22.48 2.98 8.11
N THR A 106 -22.61 4.24 7.67
CA THR A 106 -21.98 4.71 6.44
C THR A 106 -20.46 4.79 6.59
N GLY A 107 -19.97 5.10 7.79
CA GLY A 107 -18.56 5.04 8.14
C GLY A 107 -18.01 3.60 8.08
N VAL A 108 -18.78 2.62 8.56
CA VAL A 108 -18.41 1.19 8.44
C VAL A 108 -18.28 0.79 6.97
N ILE A 109 -19.20 1.22 6.10
CA ILE A 109 -19.12 0.97 4.65
C ILE A 109 -17.85 1.62 4.07
N ALA A 110 -17.51 2.83 4.49
CA ALA A 110 -16.29 3.51 4.05
C ALA A 110 -15.03 2.72 4.43
N VAL A 111 -14.95 2.19 5.66
CA VAL A 111 -13.83 1.35 6.10
C VAL A 111 -13.74 0.06 5.27
N ILE A 112 -14.87 -0.57 4.94
CA ILE A 112 -14.90 -1.73 4.06
C ILE A 112 -14.41 -1.37 2.65
N ALA A 113 -14.83 -0.22 2.12
CA ALA A 113 -14.42 0.25 0.79
C ALA A 113 -12.93 0.53 0.69
N ILE A 114 -12.24 0.90 1.78
CA ILE A 114 -10.78 1.07 1.83
C ILE A 114 -10.06 -0.22 1.41
N SER A 115 -10.62 -1.39 1.71
CA SER A 115 -10.02 -2.67 1.32
C SER A 115 -9.91 -2.85 -0.19
N SER A 116 -10.83 -2.29 -0.98
CA SER A 116 -10.70 -2.27 -2.44
C SER A 116 -9.50 -1.44 -2.89
N CYS A 117 -9.25 -0.30 -2.22
CA CYS A 117 -8.11 0.58 -2.53
C CYS A 117 -6.77 -0.10 -2.21
N LEU A 118 -6.71 -0.86 -1.11
CA LEU A 118 -5.51 -1.59 -0.68
C LEU A 118 -5.08 -2.69 -1.64
N SER A 119 -6.02 -3.26 -2.40
CA SER A 119 -5.81 -4.46 -3.20
C SER A 119 -4.68 -4.36 -4.22
N LEU A 120 -4.44 -3.17 -4.76
CA LEU A 120 -3.43 -2.91 -5.79
C LEU A 120 -2.14 -2.30 -5.25
N MET A 121 -2.16 -1.65 -4.09
CA MET A 121 -1.04 -0.81 -3.63
C MET A 121 0.23 -1.63 -3.44
N PHE A 122 0.15 -2.78 -2.77
CA PHE A 122 1.32 -3.62 -2.48
C PHE A 122 2.08 -4.02 -3.76
N PRO A 123 1.45 -4.69 -4.77
CA PRO A 123 2.16 -5.12 -5.96
C PRO A 123 2.64 -3.93 -6.81
N THR A 124 1.94 -2.81 -6.79
CA THR A 124 2.34 -1.61 -7.54
C THR A 124 3.60 -0.99 -6.94
N ILE A 125 3.64 -0.77 -5.63
CA ILE A 125 4.83 -0.24 -4.94
C ILE A 125 6.02 -1.16 -5.18
N TYR A 126 5.81 -2.47 -5.05
CA TYR A 126 6.84 -3.49 -5.25
C TYR A 126 7.42 -3.43 -6.66
N GLY A 127 6.56 -3.42 -7.69
CA GLY A 127 6.99 -3.34 -9.09
C GLY A 127 7.71 -2.02 -9.42
N VAL A 128 7.19 -0.89 -8.93
CA VAL A 128 7.77 0.44 -9.17
C VAL A 128 9.12 0.60 -8.46
N ALA A 129 9.23 0.17 -7.20
CA ALA A 129 10.45 0.32 -6.41
C ALA A 129 11.62 -0.53 -6.95
N LEU A 130 11.32 -1.70 -7.51
CA LEU A 130 12.33 -2.62 -8.06
C LEU A 130 12.69 -2.33 -9.52
N ALA A 131 11.93 -1.45 -10.19
CA ALA A 131 12.16 -1.15 -11.60
C ALA A 131 13.57 -0.57 -11.83
N GLY A 132 14.35 -1.20 -12.73
CA GLY A 132 15.67 -0.74 -13.14
C GLY A 132 16.83 -1.10 -12.20
N LEU A 133 16.62 -1.94 -11.19
CA LEU A 133 17.67 -2.36 -10.24
C LEU A 133 18.56 -3.51 -10.74
N GLY A 134 18.24 -4.16 -11.89
CA GLY A 134 19.05 -5.24 -12.46
C GLY A 134 19.34 -6.36 -11.45
N GLU A 135 20.61 -6.70 -11.26
CA GLU A 135 21.05 -7.76 -10.33
C GLU A 135 20.75 -7.45 -8.85
N ALA A 136 20.63 -6.16 -8.48
CA ALA A 136 20.29 -5.76 -7.12
C ALA A 136 18.80 -6.00 -6.76
N THR A 137 17.96 -6.42 -7.72
CA THR A 137 16.53 -6.66 -7.52
C THR A 137 16.25 -7.67 -6.39
N LYS A 138 17.05 -8.75 -6.27
CA LYS A 138 16.89 -9.76 -5.21
C LYS A 138 17.05 -9.16 -3.82
N PHE A 139 18.09 -8.34 -3.63
CA PHE A 139 18.33 -7.64 -2.37
C PHE A 139 17.29 -6.56 -2.12
N GLY A 140 16.87 -5.85 -3.17
CA GLY A 140 15.81 -4.86 -3.11
C GLY A 140 14.47 -5.45 -2.69
N ALA A 141 14.14 -6.63 -3.20
CA ALA A 141 12.95 -7.38 -2.81
C ALA A 141 12.95 -7.71 -1.31
N ALA A 142 14.08 -8.17 -0.77
CA ALA A 142 14.22 -8.46 0.65
C ALA A 142 13.97 -7.20 1.52
N GLY A 143 14.51 -6.05 1.12
CA GLY A 143 14.28 -4.79 1.84
C GLY A 143 12.81 -4.34 1.83
N LEU A 144 12.09 -4.54 0.72
CA LEU A 144 10.66 -4.25 0.64
C LEU A 144 9.83 -5.21 1.51
N VAL A 145 10.25 -6.48 1.64
CA VAL A 145 9.62 -7.43 2.56
C VAL A 145 9.86 -7.01 4.01
N MET A 146 11.06 -6.54 4.35
CA MET A 146 11.35 -6.02 5.70
C MET A 146 10.47 -4.82 6.07
N ALA A 147 10.01 -4.03 5.09
CA ALA A 147 9.10 -2.91 5.32
C ALA A 147 7.72 -3.35 5.87
N ILE A 148 7.38 -4.65 5.84
CA ILE A 148 6.15 -5.22 6.45
C ILE A 148 6.10 -4.95 7.97
N VAL A 149 7.24 -4.68 8.61
CA VAL A 149 7.29 -4.29 10.03
C VAL A 149 6.40 -3.07 10.36
N GLY A 150 6.05 -2.26 9.37
CA GLY A 150 5.06 -1.18 9.53
C GLY A 150 3.71 -1.66 10.04
N GLY A 151 3.30 -2.87 9.62
CA GLY A 151 2.08 -3.52 10.10
C GLY A 151 2.14 -4.00 11.56
N ALA A 152 3.32 -4.07 12.16
CA ALA A 152 3.47 -4.35 13.58
C ALA A 152 3.46 -3.04 14.42
N ILE A 153 4.09 -1.98 13.91
CA ILE A 153 4.31 -0.74 14.67
C ILE A 153 3.06 0.15 14.67
N MET A 154 2.48 0.42 13.50
CA MET A 154 1.43 1.43 13.37
C MET A 154 0.09 1.05 14.02
N PRO A 155 -0.35 -0.22 14.08
CA PRO A 155 -1.53 -0.60 14.86
C PRO A 155 -1.38 -0.29 16.36
N MET A 156 -0.18 -0.37 16.91
CA MET A 156 0.07 0.05 18.31
C MET A 156 -0.15 1.56 18.48
N VAL A 157 0.29 2.35 17.51
CA VAL A 157 0.06 3.81 17.49
C VAL A 157 -1.44 4.10 17.38
N GLN A 158 -2.14 3.40 16.47
CA GLN A 158 -3.58 3.56 16.29
C GLN A 158 -4.35 3.16 17.55
N GLY A 159 -3.98 2.05 18.20
CA GLY A 159 -4.58 1.62 19.47
C GLY A 159 -4.46 2.67 20.55
N LYS A 160 -3.26 3.26 20.70
CA LYS A 160 -3.05 4.33 21.65
C LYS A 160 -3.89 5.59 21.34
N VAL A 161 -4.02 5.96 20.08
CA VAL A 161 -4.91 7.06 19.67
C VAL A 161 -6.37 6.72 19.98
N MET A 162 -6.79 5.48 19.73
CA MET A 162 -8.13 5.01 20.03
C MET A 162 -8.43 5.07 21.53
N ASP A 163 -7.50 4.64 22.39
CA ASP A 163 -7.65 4.67 23.85
C ASP A 163 -7.76 6.10 24.40
N MET A 164 -7.11 7.06 23.72
CA MET A 164 -7.13 8.48 24.13
C MET A 164 -8.34 9.25 23.56
N THR A 165 -9.01 8.72 22.52
CA THR A 165 -10.07 9.44 21.80
C THR A 165 -11.28 8.53 21.51
N SER A 166 -11.31 7.91 20.33
CA SER A 166 -12.36 6.97 19.92
C SER A 166 -11.86 6.07 18.77
N ALA A 167 -12.57 4.97 18.51
CA ALA A 167 -12.25 4.12 17.37
C ALA A 167 -12.35 4.89 16.04
N ALA A 168 -13.34 5.77 15.89
CA ALA A 168 -13.51 6.58 14.69
C ALA A 168 -12.35 7.55 14.48
N THR A 169 -11.98 8.33 15.49
CA THR A 169 -10.88 9.30 15.42
C THR A 169 -9.54 8.60 15.14
N SER A 170 -9.35 7.37 15.60
CA SER A 170 -8.11 6.60 15.37
C SER A 170 -7.82 6.35 13.87
N PHE A 171 -8.83 6.43 13.00
CA PHE A 171 -8.66 6.30 11.55
C PHE A 171 -7.87 7.45 10.88
N VAL A 172 -7.54 8.50 11.63
CA VAL A 172 -6.54 9.49 11.22
C VAL A 172 -5.17 8.84 11.03
N VAL A 173 -4.83 7.78 11.76
CA VAL A 173 -3.54 7.08 11.63
C VAL A 173 -3.40 6.39 10.26
N PRO A 174 -4.32 5.52 9.82
CA PRO A 174 -4.26 4.98 8.45
C PRO A 174 -4.44 6.06 7.38
N ALA A 175 -5.19 7.15 7.63
CA ALA A 175 -5.28 8.27 6.69
C ALA A 175 -3.90 8.89 6.43
N PHE A 176 -3.11 9.13 7.47
CA PHE A 176 -1.72 9.59 7.36
C PHE A 176 -0.86 8.59 6.56
N CYS A 177 -0.98 7.29 6.84
CA CYS A 177 -0.24 6.26 6.12
C CYS A 177 -0.59 6.26 4.62
N PHE A 178 -1.87 6.36 4.26
CA PHE A 178 -2.30 6.46 2.86
C PHE A 178 -1.82 7.75 2.18
N ALA A 179 -1.76 8.86 2.91
CA ALA A 179 -1.20 10.10 2.39
C ALA A 179 0.27 9.93 2.00
N MET A 180 1.08 9.25 2.81
CA MET A 180 2.48 8.93 2.50
C MET A 180 2.62 8.04 1.25
N VAL A 181 1.75 7.03 1.10
CA VAL A 181 1.71 6.18 -0.10
C VAL A 181 1.31 7.00 -1.34
N THR A 182 0.33 7.89 -1.20
CA THR A 182 -0.13 8.76 -2.29
C THR A 182 0.95 9.73 -2.72
N LEU A 183 1.70 10.31 -1.79
CA LEU A 183 2.85 11.16 -2.10
C LEU A 183 3.92 10.41 -2.91
N TYR A 184 4.21 9.17 -2.56
CA TYR A 184 5.12 8.33 -3.34
C TYR A 184 4.57 8.08 -4.76
N ALA A 185 3.27 7.80 -4.89
CA ALA A 185 2.65 7.60 -6.20
C ALA A 185 2.74 8.86 -7.07
N ILE A 186 2.49 10.03 -6.51
CA ILE A 186 2.62 11.31 -7.20
C ILE A 186 4.08 11.58 -7.60
N TYR A 187 5.04 11.27 -6.73
CA TYR A 187 6.46 11.38 -7.03
C TYR A 187 6.83 10.51 -8.24
N ASP A 188 6.39 9.24 -8.27
CA ASP A 188 6.66 8.33 -9.38
C ASP A 188 5.98 8.77 -10.69
N LEU A 189 4.78 9.37 -10.61
CA LEU A 189 4.11 9.91 -11.80
C LEU A 189 4.90 11.05 -12.46
N ARG A 190 5.58 11.87 -11.66
CA ARG A 190 6.38 13.01 -12.13
C ARG A 190 7.78 12.60 -12.57
N THR A 191 8.25 11.42 -12.16
CA THR A 191 9.58 10.93 -12.51
C THR A 191 9.52 10.12 -13.80
N PRO A 192 10.40 10.36 -14.79
CA PRO A 192 10.45 9.56 -16.00
C PRO A 192 10.66 8.09 -15.67
N THR A 193 9.85 7.22 -16.26
CA THR A 193 10.01 5.77 -16.09
C THR A 193 11.36 5.37 -16.68
N PRO A 194 12.26 4.65 -15.97
CA PRO A 194 13.42 4.05 -16.59
C PRO A 194 12.94 3.19 -17.76
N ARG A 195 13.38 3.48 -18.97
CA ARG A 195 13.15 2.58 -20.09
C ARG A 195 13.88 1.29 -19.73
N VAL A 196 13.14 0.21 -19.51
CA VAL A 196 13.70 -1.13 -19.58
C VAL A 196 14.22 -1.24 -21.01
N ILE A 197 15.54 -1.14 -21.18
CA ILE A 197 16.17 -1.48 -22.46
C ILE A 197 15.86 -2.96 -22.60
N ALA A 198 14.83 -3.26 -23.40
CA ALA A 198 14.65 -4.59 -23.93
C ALA A 198 15.95 -4.88 -24.65
N THR A 199 16.82 -5.67 -24.04
CA THR A 199 17.98 -6.27 -24.72
C THR A 199 17.39 -7.05 -25.87
N THR A 200 17.51 -6.42 -27.01
CA THR A 200 16.89 -6.77 -28.28
C THR A 200 17.36 -8.16 -28.64
N SER A 201 16.42 -8.99 -29.00
CA SER A 201 16.55 -10.28 -29.67
C SER A 201 17.40 -10.26 -30.98
N SER A 202 18.29 -9.26 -31.14
CA SER A 202 19.22 -9.17 -32.28
C SER A 202 20.46 -10.04 -32.11
N GLU A 203 20.82 -10.43 -30.88
CA GLU A 203 21.96 -11.34 -30.69
C GLU A 203 21.64 -12.82 -30.90
N ARG A 204 20.36 -13.21 -31.00
CA ARG A 204 19.96 -14.60 -31.25
C ARG A 204 19.93 -14.97 -32.75
N LYS A 205 20.25 -14.04 -33.65
CA LYS A 205 20.34 -14.30 -35.11
C LYS A 205 21.78 -14.32 -35.65
N ALA A 206 22.78 -14.21 -34.76
CA ALA A 206 24.21 -14.21 -35.15
C ALA A 206 25.00 -15.40 -34.60
N GLN A 207 24.34 -16.46 -34.15
CA GLN A 207 24.96 -17.78 -33.86
C GLN A 207 24.36 -18.87 -34.70
#